data_d37d2211a9f97f2e3a7ebc1be0b8ee7a
#
_entry.id   d37d2211a9f97f2e3a7ebc1be0b8ee7a
#
_cell.length_a   1.000
_cell.length_b   1.000
_cell.length_c   1.000
_cell.angle_alpha   90.00
_cell.angle_beta   90.00
_cell.angle_gamma   90.00
#
_symmetry.space_group_name_H-M   'P 1'
#
loop_
_entity.id
_entity.type
_entity.pdbx_description
1 polymer ?
#
loop_
_entity_poly.entity_id
_entity_poly.type
_entity_poly.pdbx_seq_one_letter_code
_entity_poly.pdbx_strand_id
1 'polypeptide(L)'
;MGRITDAVKHLIILNVLFFVATQLYGDQMYEWFSLWFPKNEHFGWWQVVSHMFMHGGFMHILFNMYALWIFGSPLERMWGRNKFFFFYFSAGLGAALLHTAVNYFYFQEGMQALVHSGISKAQVMEVISSGKYSPDWYNIASKSTIDNFLSAYNTPAVGASGAIYGVLVAFGMAYPNSELFLIFLPIPIKAKYFIPVLIGLDL
;
A
#
# COMPACT_ATOMS: atom_id res chain seq x y z
N MET A 1 -17.15 12.25 18.37
CA MET A 1 -15.90 12.33 17.58
C MET A 1 -15.05 13.47 18.11
N GLY A 2 -13.76 13.23 18.40
CA GLY A 2 -12.83 14.28 18.85
C GLY A 2 -12.38 15.17 17.71
N ARG A 3 -11.87 16.40 18.05
CA ARG A 3 -11.25 17.29 17.05
C ARG A 3 -10.07 16.58 16.38
N ILE A 4 -9.92 16.80 15.07
CA ILE A 4 -8.75 16.38 14.30
C ILE A 4 -7.49 17.05 14.90
N THR A 5 -6.41 16.29 15.01
CA THR A 5 -5.11 16.77 15.54
C THR A 5 -4.22 17.26 14.41
N ASP A 6 -3.14 17.99 14.74
CA ASP A 6 -2.37 18.73 13.72
C ASP A 6 -1.60 17.83 12.76
N ALA A 7 -0.92 16.76 13.24
CA ALA A 7 -0.23 15.84 12.33
C ALA A 7 -1.21 15.12 11.41
N VAL A 8 -2.29 14.57 11.97
CA VAL A 8 -3.36 13.92 11.20
C VAL A 8 -3.94 14.87 10.15
N LYS A 9 -4.23 16.12 10.52
CA LYS A 9 -4.74 17.13 9.59
C LYS A 9 -3.77 17.38 8.43
N HIS A 10 -2.47 17.55 8.70
CA HIS A 10 -1.48 17.78 7.65
C HIS A 10 -1.33 16.57 6.73
N LEU A 11 -1.35 15.35 7.27
CA LEU A 11 -1.32 14.13 6.46
C LEU A 11 -2.55 14.03 5.55
N ILE A 12 -3.76 14.32 6.07
CA ILE A 12 -4.99 14.32 5.27
C ILE A 12 -4.90 15.36 4.14
N ILE A 13 -4.49 16.59 4.45
CA ILE A 13 -4.34 17.64 3.44
C ILE A 13 -3.39 17.21 2.34
N LEU A 14 -2.24 16.65 2.70
CA LEU A 14 -1.23 16.20 1.72
C LEU A 14 -1.79 15.08 0.83
N ASN A 15 -2.48 14.10 1.41
CA ASN A 15 -3.13 13.03 0.64
C ASN A 15 -4.20 13.57 -0.32
N VAL A 16 -5.02 14.52 0.13
CA VAL A 16 -6.03 15.17 -0.73
C VAL A 16 -5.38 15.95 -1.86
N LEU A 17 -4.28 16.68 -1.60
CA LEU A 17 -3.55 17.40 -2.66
C LEU A 17 -2.97 16.44 -3.71
N PHE A 18 -2.37 15.32 -3.29
CA PHE A 18 -1.90 14.29 -4.23
C PHE A 18 -3.06 13.68 -5.02
N PHE A 19 -4.18 13.39 -4.37
CA PHE A 19 -5.37 12.86 -5.05
C PHE A 19 -5.92 13.83 -6.09
N VAL A 20 -6.05 15.13 -5.77
CA VAL A 20 -6.47 16.16 -6.72
C VAL A 20 -5.47 16.26 -7.88
N ALA A 21 -4.16 16.25 -7.60
CA ALA A 21 -3.15 16.25 -8.64
C ALA A 21 -3.27 15.02 -9.56
N THR A 22 -3.57 13.84 -8.98
CA THR A 22 -3.82 12.62 -9.77
C THR A 22 -5.03 12.75 -10.69
N GLN A 23 -6.10 13.42 -10.25
CA GLN A 23 -7.25 13.70 -11.14
C GLN A 23 -6.91 14.66 -12.29
N LEU A 24 -5.92 15.54 -12.10
CA LEU A 24 -5.53 16.54 -13.11
C LEU A 24 -4.48 16.00 -14.09
N TYR A 25 -3.54 15.21 -13.61
CA TYR A 25 -2.37 14.74 -14.38
C TYR A 25 -2.41 13.25 -14.73
N GLY A 26 -3.40 12.50 -14.23
CA GLY A 26 -3.66 11.10 -14.59
C GLY A 26 -2.45 10.17 -14.39
N ASP A 27 -2.15 9.39 -15.42
CA ASP A 27 -1.12 8.34 -15.38
C ASP A 27 0.28 8.86 -15.01
N GLN A 28 0.61 10.11 -15.36
CA GLN A 28 1.90 10.71 -15.01
C GLN A 28 2.15 10.75 -13.50
N MET A 29 1.10 10.96 -12.69
CA MET A 29 1.21 10.91 -11.23
C MET A 29 1.53 9.50 -10.75
N TYR A 30 0.94 8.47 -11.36
CA TYR A 30 1.23 7.08 -11.03
C TYR A 30 2.67 6.70 -11.41
N GLU A 31 3.13 7.08 -12.59
CA GLU A 31 4.51 6.83 -13.01
C GLU A 31 5.52 7.47 -12.08
N TRP A 32 5.30 8.71 -11.65
CA TRP A 32 6.28 9.44 -10.85
C TRP A 32 6.25 9.13 -9.36
N PHE A 33 5.07 8.87 -8.78
CA PHE A 33 4.91 8.87 -7.32
C PHE A 33 4.46 7.53 -6.73
N SER A 34 3.98 6.56 -7.54
CA SER A 34 3.68 5.22 -7.06
C SER A 34 4.96 4.41 -6.85
N LEU A 35 4.94 3.44 -5.94
CA LEU A 35 6.09 2.59 -5.68
C LEU A 35 6.18 1.46 -6.71
N TRP A 36 7.01 1.65 -7.70
CA TRP A 36 7.34 0.67 -8.71
C TRP A 36 8.36 -0.36 -8.20
N PHE A 37 8.38 -1.51 -8.85
CA PHE A 37 9.39 -2.54 -8.58
C PHE A 37 10.81 -2.00 -8.89
N PRO A 38 11.83 -2.29 -8.05
CA PRO A 38 13.16 -1.69 -8.21
C PRO A 38 13.89 -1.97 -9.53
N LYS A 39 13.41 -2.95 -10.33
CA LYS A 39 13.95 -3.22 -11.69
C LYS A 39 13.07 -2.67 -12.81
N ASN A 40 11.96 -2.01 -12.47
CA ASN A 40 11.11 -1.34 -13.44
C ASN A 40 11.73 0.02 -13.81
N GLU A 41 11.58 0.45 -15.05
CA GLU A 41 12.12 1.72 -15.55
C GLU A 41 11.52 2.96 -14.88
N HIS A 42 10.29 2.86 -14.38
CA HIS A 42 9.61 3.94 -13.64
C HIS A 42 10.06 4.06 -12.18
N PHE A 43 10.94 3.18 -11.68
CA PHE A 43 11.35 3.21 -10.28
C PHE A 43 12.21 4.42 -9.95
N GLY A 44 11.82 5.16 -8.89
CA GLY A 44 12.59 6.24 -8.29
C GLY A 44 12.64 6.12 -6.77
N TRP A 45 13.78 6.47 -6.14
CA TRP A 45 13.96 6.33 -4.69
C TRP A 45 12.97 7.11 -3.84
N TRP A 46 12.47 8.25 -4.34
CA TRP A 46 11.44 9.04 -3.66
C TRP A 46 10.10 8.31 -3.54
N GLN A 47 9.86 7.34 -4.39
CA GLN A 47 8.62 6.56 -4.42
C GLN A 47 8.42 5.73 -3.15
N VAL A 48 9.52 5.39 -2.44
CA VAL A 48 9.47 4.71 -1.13
C VAL A 48 8.68 5.53 -0.10
N VAL A 49 8.59 6.85 -0.29
CA VAL A 49 7.80 7.75 0.56
C VAL A 49 6.56 8.27 -0.16
N SER A 50 6.69 8.72 -1.41
CA SER A 50 5.60 9.40 -2.12
C SER A 50 4.39 8.51 -2.38
N HIS A 51 4.57 7.19 -2.57
CA HIS A 51 3.47 6.25 -2.77
C HIS A 51 2.45 6.26 -1.62
N MET A 52 2.89 6.60 -0.40
CA MET A 52 2.03 6.71 0.78
C MET A 52 0.95 7.80 0.64
N PHE A 53 1.08 8.71 -0.32
CA PHE A 53 0.13 9.79 -0.60
C PHE A 53 -0.69 9.55 -1.86
N MET A 54 -0.35 8.53 -2.65
CA MET A 54 -1.08 8.17 -3.86
C MET A 54 -2.32 7.33 -3.53
N HIS A 55 -3.41 7.51 -4.29
CA HIS A 55 -4.64 6.75 -4.10
C HIS A 55 -5.28 6.39 -5.44
N GLY A 56 -5.64 5.11 -5.61
CA GLY A 56 -6.21 4.55 -6.84
C GLY A 56 -7.67 4.93 -7.12
N GLY A 57 -8.37 5.63 -6.18
CA GLY A 57 -9.76 6.05 -6.38
C GLY A 57 -10.38 6.72 -5.16
N PHE A 58 -11.56 7.31 -5.36
CA PHE A 58 -12.25 8.11 -4.32
C PHE A 58 -12.54 7.30 -3.05
N MET A 59 -13.06 6.09 -3.17
CA MET A 59 -13.36 5.27 -1.98
C MET A 59 -12.08 4.86 -1.24
N HIS A 60 -10.99 4.63 -1.95
CA HIS A 60 -9.69 4.32 -1.36
C HIS A 60 -9.18 5.47 -0.48
N ILE A 61 -9.15 6.70 -1.00
CA ILE A 61 -8.74 7.86 -0.19
C ILE A 61 -9.73 8.14 0.94
N LEU A 62 -11.03 8.03 0.70
CA LEU A 62 -12.06 8.29 1.70
C LEU A 62 -11.89 7.41 2.93
N PHE A 63 -11.76 6.08 2.74
CA PHE A 63 -11.60 5.16 3.87
C PHE A 63 -10.24 5.31 4.55
N ASN A 64 -9.16 5.54 3.81
CA ASN A 64 -7.86 5.81 4.39
C ASN A 64 -7.88 7.08 5.28
N MET A 65 -8.42 8.18 4.78
CA MET A 65 -8.47 9.44 5.53
C MET A 65 -9.43 9.38 6.73
N TYR A 66 -10.53 8.66 6.58
CA TYR A 66 -11.45 8.40 7.69
C TYR A 66 -10.78 7.58 8.80
N ALA A 67 -10.12 6.49 8.44
CA ALA A 67 -9.38 5.66 9.40
C ALA A 67 -8.24 6.45 10.07
N LEU A 68 -7.47 7.21 9.30
CA LEU A 68 -6.41 8.06 9.84
C LEU A 68 -6.94 9.09 10.84
N TRP A 69 -8.09 9.71 10.56
CA TRP A 69 -8.73 10.65 11.49
C TRP A 69 -9.18 9.97 12.77
N ILE A 70 -9.96 8.88 12.67
CA ILE A 70 -10.59 8.22 13.83
C ILE A 70 -9.54 7.56 14.74
N PHE A 71 -8.57 6.88 14.15
CA PHE A 71 -7.57 6.10 14.90
C PHE A 71 -6.28 6.88 15.17
N GLY A 72 -5.87 7.73 14.23
CA GLY A 72 -4.64 8.51 14.35
C GLY A 72 -4.74 9.65 15.35
N SER A 73 -5.87 10.39 15.38
CA SER A 73 -6.01 11.53 16.29
C SER A 73 -5.90 11.17 17.77
N PRO A 74 -6.49 10.06 18.28
CA PRO A 74 -6.27 9.63 19.67
C PRO A 74 -4.80 9.29 19.96
N LEU A 75 -4.11 8.62 19.03
CA LEU A 75 -2.70 8.26 19.20
C LEU A 75 -1.80 9.50 19.19
N GLU A 76 -2.06 10.48 18.28
CA GLU A 76 -1.32 11.74 18.28
C GLU A 76 -1.52 12.51 19.60
N ARG A 77 -2.73 12.53 20.16
CA ARG A 77 -2.98 13.14 21.50
C ARG A 77 -2.18 12.47 22.61
N MET A 78 -2.05 11.13 22.53
CA MET A 78 -1.33 10.35 23.54
C MET A 78 0.18 10.47 23.42
N TRP A 79 0.70 10.44 22.19
CA TRP A 79 2.16 10.37 21.93
C TRP A 79 2.81 11.73 21.64
N GLY A 80 2.00 12.70 21.24
CA GLY A 80 2.44 13.96 20.67
C GLY A 80 2.80 13.84 19.18
N ARG A 81 2.82 14.98 18.51
CA ARG A 81 2.98 15.13 17.07
C ARG A 81 4.19 14.41 16.50
N ASN A 82 5.38 14.62 17.10
CA ASN A 82 6.63 14.09 16.54
C ASN A 82 6.70 12.57 16.58
N LYS A 83 6.27 11.96 17.71
CA LYS A 83 6.23 10.50 17.84
C LYS A 83 5.20 9.88 16.91
N PHE A 84 4.06 10.55 16.71
CA PHE A 84 3.04 10.09 15.77
C PHE A 84 3.56 10.10 14.32
N PHE A 85 4.22 11.18 13.87
CA PHE A 85 4.84 11.21 12.54
C PHE A 85 5.90 10.13 12.38
N PHE A 86 6.80 9.99 13.36
CA PHE A 86 7.82 8.95 13.32
C PHE A 86 7.20 7.56 13.17
N PHE A 87 6.18 7.26 13.96
CA PHE A 87 5.47 5.98 13.89
C PHE A 87 4.77 5.77 12.54
N TYR A 88 4.04 6.77 12.06
CA TYR A 88 3.31 6.71 10.79
C TYR A 88 4.25 6.42 9.62
N PHE A 89 5.34 7.18 9.49
CA PHE A 89 6.30 6.96 8.42
C PHE A 89 7.07 5.64 8.59
N SER A 90 7.44 5.26 9.81
CA SER A 90 8.10 3.97 10.05
C SER A 90 7.21 2.79 9.67
N ALA A 91 5.92 2.84 9.98
CA ALA A 91 4.96 1.80 9.59
C ALA A 91 4.78 1.74 8.07
N GLY A 92 4.65 2.89 7.40
CA GLY A 92 4.55 2.96 5.94
C GLY A 92 5.80 2.46 5.22
N LEU A 93 6.98 2.85 5.70
CA LEU A 93 8.26 2.36 5.16
C LEU A 93 8.44 0.84 5.39
N GLY A 94 8.04 0.35 6.56
CA GLY A 94 8.04 -1.09 6.85
C GLY A 94 7.13 -1.88 5.91
N ALA A 95 5.93 -1.35 5.64
CA ALA A 95 5.00 -1.95 4.69
C ALA A 95 5.55 -1.93 3.25
N ALA A 96 6.16 -0.82 2.83
CA ALA A 96 6.81 -0.71 1.52
C ALA A 96 7.96 -1.71 1.34
N LEU A 97 8.78 -1.89 2.38
CA LEU A 97 9.86 -2.86 2.38
C LEU A 97 9.33 -4.29 2.25
N LEU A 98 8.31 -4.64 3.04
CA LEU A 98 7.68 -5.97 2.99
C LEU A 98 7.05 -6.23 1.63
N HIS A 99 6.27 -5.28 1.10
CA HIS A 99 5.68 -5.35 -0.24
C HIS A 99 6.75 -5.57 -1.32
N THR A 100 7.82 -4.79 -1.29
CA THR A 100 8.93 -4.92 -2.25
C THR A 100 9.64 -6.27 -2.12
N ALA A 101 9.82 -6.78 -0.89
CA ALA A 101 10.44 -8.10 -0.65
C ALA A 101 9.58 -9.23 -1.21
N VAL A 102 8.26 -9.19 -0.99
CA VAL A 102 7.31 -10.17 -1.54
C VAL A 102 7.29 -10.12 -3.07
N ASN A 103 7.23 -8.92 -3.66
CA ASN A 103 7.31 -8.77 -5.11
C ASN A 103 8.65 -9.26 -5.68
N TYR A 104 9.74 -9.07 -4.94
CA TYR A 104 11.04 -9.60 -5.35
C TYR A 104 11.05 -11.14 -5.37
N PHE A 105 10.40 -11.77 -4.39
CA PHE A 105 10.23 -13.22 -4.37
C PHE A 105 9.43 -13.71 -5.59
N TYR A 106 8.26 -13.13 -5.86
CA TYR A 106 7.42 -13.50 -7.02
C TYR A 106 8.12 -13.24 -8.35
N PHE A 107 8.83 -12.12 -8.46
CA PHE A 107 9.64 -11.82 -9.63
C PHE A 107 10.73 -12.86 -9.86
N GLN A 108 11.44 -13.30 -8.83
CA GLN A 108 12.48 -14.32 -8.95
C GLN A 108 11.91 -15.70 -9.29
N GLU A 109 10.79 -16.08 -8.67
CA GLU A 109 10.12 -17.35 -8.94
C GLU A 109 9.73 -17.46 -10.43
N GLY A 110 9.00 -16.47 -10.97
CA GLY A 110 8.60 -16.46 -12.38
C GLY A 110 9.78 -16.37 -13.34
N MET A 111 10.77 -15.51 -13.04
CA MET A 111 11.99 -15.40 -13.83
C MET A 111 12.75 -16.74 -13.91
N GLN A 112 12.91 -17.44 -12.80
CA GLN A 112 13.58 -18.74 -12.77
C GLN A 112 12.82 -19.81 -13.56
N ALA A 113 11.49 -19.86 -13.43
CA ALA A 113 10.66 -20.79 -14.19
C ALA A 113 10.86 -20.61 -15.72
N LEU A 114 10.84 -19.37 -16.17
CA LEU A 114 11.03 -19.05 -17.60
C LEU A 114 12.46 -19.35 -18.09
N VAL A 115 13.46 -19.02 -17.29
CA VAL A 115 14.87 -19.28 -17.63
C VAL A 115 15.18 -20.79 -17.67
N HIS A 116 14.64 -21.57 -16.74
CA HIS A 116 14.81 -23.02 -16.75
C HIS A 116 14.16 -23.69 -17.96
N SER A 117 13.15 -23.09 -18.57
CA SER A 117 12.55 -23.58 -19.81
C SER A 117 13.36 -23.24 -21.09
N GLY A 118 14.49 -22.53 -20.94
CA GLY A 118 15.38 -22.16 -22.04
C GLY A 118 15.19 -20.75 -22.58
N ILE A 119 14.29 -19.93 -22.01
CA ILE A 119 14.15 -18.52 -22.40
C ILE A 119 15.25 -17.71 -21.71
N SER A 120 16.01 -16.92 -22.44
CA SER A 120 17.05 -16.09 -21.82
C SER A 120 16.44 -14.98 -20.96
N LYS A 121 17.12 -14.64 -19.86
CA LYS A 121 16.70 -13.54 -18.98
C LYS A 121 16.52 -12.21 -19.74
N ALA A 122 17.38 -11.97 -20.75
CA ALA A 122 17.30 -10.76 -21.56
C ALA A 122 15.99 -10.70 -22.36
N GLN A 123 15.59 -11.82 -22.99
CA GLN A 123 14.31 -11.91 -23.72
C GLN A 123 13.10 -11.72 -22.79
N VAL A 124 13.12 -12.31 -21.60
CA VAL A 124 12.05 -12.10 -20.62
C VAL A 124 11.95 -10.63 -20.23
N MET A 125 13.09 -10.00 -19.90
CA MET A 125 13.14 -8.58 -19.52
C MET A 125 12.69 -7.66 -20.66
N GLU A 126 13.07 -7.92 -21.89
CA GLU A 126 12.64 -7.15 -23.07
C GLU A 126 11.12 -7.17 -23.24
N VAL A 127 10.50 -8.36 -23.06
CA VAL A 127 9.05 -8.51 -23.18
C VAL A 127 8.33 -7.75 -22.06
N ILE A 128 8.71 -7.94 -20.78
CA ILE A 128 7.99 -7.32 -19.67
C ILE A 128 8.22 -5.81 -19.56
N SER A 129 9.40 -5.30 -19.94
CA SER A 129 9.66 -3.85 -19.97
C SER A 129 8.84 -3.13 -21.04
N SER A 130 8.38 -3.81 -22.08
CA SER A 130 7.44 -3.24 -23.06
C SER A 130 5.96 -3.28 -22.60
N GLY A 131 5.69 -3.66 -21.35
CA GLY A 131 4.34 -3.82 -20.81
C GLY A 131 3.58 -5.03 -21.37
N LYS A 132 4.31 -5.99 -22.01
CA LYS A 132 3.73 -7.17 -22.66
C LYS A 132 4.09 -8.45 -21.93
N TYR A 133 3.47 -9.54 -22.35
CA TYR A 133 3.80 -10.91 -21.92
C TYR A 133 3.56 -11.88 -23.09
N SER A 134 4.17 -13.08 -23.04
CA SER A 134 3.87 -14.15 -23.99
C SER A 134 2.84 -15.10 -23.40
N PRO A 135 1.73 -15.40 -24.11
CA PRO A 135 0.76 -16.41 -23.67
C PRO A 135 1.39 -17.79 -23.44
N ASP A 136 2.47 -18.12 -24.14
CA ASP A 136 3.19 -19.40 -23.99
C ASP A 136 3.82 -19.58 -22.60
N TRP A 137 4.03 -18.49 -21.84
CA TRP A 137 4.54 -18.57 -20.48
C TRP A 137 3.62 -19.35 -19.53
N TYR A 138 2.30 -19.34 -19.79
CA TYR A 138 1.32 -20.13 -19.04
C TYR A 138 1.39 -21.64 -19.32
N ASN A 139 2.12 -22.07 -20.35
CA ASN A 139 2.44 -23.48 -20.62
C ASN A 139 3.71 -23.93 -19.88
N ILE A 140 4.53 -22.97 -19.38
CA ILE A 140 5.81 -23.22 -18.72
C ILE A 140 5.64 -23.30 -17.21
N ALA A 141 4.84 -22.42 -16.62
CA ALA A 141 4.62 -22.36 -15.18
C ALA A 141 3.13 -22.21 -14.86
N SER A 142 2.78 -22.38 -13.58
CA SER A 142 1.39 -22.23 -13.14
C SER A 142 0.87 -20.82 -13.43
N LYS A 143 -0.46 -20.71 -13.62
CA LYS A 143 -1.11 -19.41 -13.84
C LYS A 143 -0.76 -18.43 -12.73
N SER A 144 -0.78 -18.87 -11.46
CA SER A 144 -0.47 -18.02 -10.31
C SER A 144 0.98 -17.52 -10.33
N THR A 145 1.94 -18.36 -10.70
CA THR A 145 3.37 -17.97 -10.81
C THR A 145 3.56 -16.87 -11.87
N ILE A 146 2.93 -17.03 -13.04
CA ILE A 146 3.04 -16.04 -14.12
C ILE A 146 2.30 -14.74 -13.77
N ASP A 147 1.07 -14.83 -13.24
CA ASP A 147 0.29 -13.65 -12.83
C ASP A 147 1.03 -12.86 -11.75
N ASN A 148 1.56 -13.53 -10.72
CA ASN A 148 2.35 -12.90 -9.67
C ASN A 148 3.64 -12.25 -10.19
N PHE A 149 4.34 -12.92 -11.12
CA PHE A 149 5.53 -12.39 -11.77
C PHE A 149 5.24 -11.09 -12.54
N LEU A 150 4.19 -11.10 -13.36
CA LEU A 150 3.78 -9.94 -14.16
C LEU A 150 3.27 -8.80 -13.26
N SER A 151 2.47 -9.12 -12.25
CA SER A 151 1.96 -8.14 -11.29
C SER A 151 3.09 -7.51 -10.49
N ALA A 152 4.05 -8.30 -10.01
CA ALA A 152 5.19 -7.80 -9.26
C ALA A 152 6.02 -6.77 -10.03
N TYR A 153 6.12 -6.90 -11.35
CA TYR A 153 6.88 -5.97 -12.18
C TYR A 153 6.06 -4.77 -12.67
N ASN A 154 4.79 -4.99 -13.07
CA ASN A 154 3.98 -4.00 -13.79
C ASN A 154 2.95 -3.26 -12.93
N THR A 155 2.71 -3.70 -11.68
CA THR A 155 1.70 -3.08 -10.80
C THR A 155 2.38 -2.35 -9.66
N PRO A 156 2.38 -1.01 -9.66
CA PRO A 156 2.98 -0.24 -8.57
C PRO A 156 2.07 -0.21 -7.35
N ALA A 157 2.68 -0.10 -6.15
CA ALA A 157 1.92 0.11 -4.92
C ALA A 157 1.57 1.59 -4.73
N VAL A 158 0.37 1.82 -4.19
CA VAL A 158 -0.17 3.14 -3.84
C VAL A 158 -0.94 3.06 -2.52
N GLY A 159 -0.91 4.13 -1.76
CA GLY A 159 -1.80 4.33 -0.61
C GLY A 159 -1.13 4.48 0.73
N ALA A 160 -1.85 5.19 1.60
CA ALA A 160 -1.49 5.35 3.01
C ALA A 160 -1.75 4.08 3.84
N SER A 161 -2.39 3.05 3.25
CA SER A 161 -2.91 1.87 3.97
C SER A 161 -1.85 1.16 4.80
N GLY A 162 -0.63 0.99 4.29
CA GLY A 162 0.46 0.37 5.05
C GLY A 162 0.76 1.08 6.37
N ALA A 163 0.81 2.42 6.37
CA ALA A 163 0.95 3.21 7.58
C ALA A 163 -0.31 3.15 8.46
N ILE A 164 -1.49 3.16 7.85
CA ILE A 164 -2.78 3.13 8.55
C ILE A 164 -3.00 1.78 9.25
N TYR A 165 -2.58 0.66 8.67
CA TYR A 165 -2.59 -0.62 9.38
C TYR A 165 -1.74 -0.59 10.65
N GLY A 166 -0.56 0.03 10.61
CA GLY A 166 0.24 0.29 11.81
C GLY A 166 -0.53 1.13 12.84
N VAL A 167 -1.20 2.19 12.40
CA VAL A 167 -2.04 3.06 13.26
C VAL A 167 -3.20 2.27 13.87
N LEU A 168 -3.87 1.41 13.09
CA LEU A 168 -4.95 0.54 13.59
C LEU A 168 -4.47 -0.41 14.67
N VAL A 169 -3.35 -1.10 14.44
CA VAL A 169 -2.75 -2.02 15.43
C VAL A 169 -2.40 -1.27 16.72
N ALA A 170 -1.71 -0.13 16.59
CA ALA A 170 -1.34 0.70 17.74
C ALA A 170 -2.56 1.20 18.53
N PHE A 171 -3.64 1.60 17.82
CA PHE A 171 -4.89 1.98 18.44
C PHE A 171 -5.53 0.80 19.18
N GLY A 172 -5.59 -0.38 18.57
CA GLY A 172 -6.12 -1.59 19.21
C GLY A 172 -5.37 -1.98 20.48
N MET A 173 -4.05 -1.78 20.49
CA MET A 173 -3.21 -2.01 21.67
C MET A 173 -3.42 -0.94 22.75
N ALA A 174 -3.54 0.33 22.38
CA ALA A 174 -3.71 1.44 23.31
C ALA A 174 -5.14 1.52 23.88
N TYR A 175 -6.13 1.17 23.06
CA TYR A 175 -7.56 1.32 23.40
C TYR A 175 -8.35 0.02 23.12
N PRO A 176 -7.98 -1.13 23.71
CA PRO A 176 -8.51 -2.45 23.33
C PRO A 176 -10.02 -2.61 23.58
N ASN A 177 -10.55 -1.89 24.53
CA ASN A 177 -11.97 -1.96 24.91
C ASN A 177 -12.83 -0.82 24.31
N SER A 178 -12.24 0.04 23.47
CA SER A 178 -13.01 1.06 22.75
C SER A 178 -14.02 0.39 21.81
N GLU A 179 -15.25 0.87 21.86
CA GLU A 179 -16.32 0.42 20.97
C GLU A 179 -16.22 1.14 19.64
N LEU A 180 -16.11 0.35 18.57
CA LEU A 180 -16.07 0.81 17.19
C LEU A 180 -17.39 0.43 16.51
N PHE A 181 -17.95 1.38 15.76
CA PHE A 181 -19.17 1.17 15.01
C PHE A 181 -18.83 1.05 13.53
N LEU A 182 -19.27 -0.02 12.90
CA LEU A 182 -19.25 -0.12 11.44
C LEU A 182 -20.25 0.88 10.84
N ILE A 183 -19.87 1.56 9.75
CA ILE A 183 -20.69 2.60 9.12
C ILE A 183 -22.08 2.07 8.73
N PHE A 184 -22.18 0.79 8.36
CA PHE A 184 -23.42 0.16 7.92
C PHE A 184 -24.02 -0.82 8.94
N LEU A 185 -23.36 -1.07 10.06
CA LEU A 185 -23.83 -2.01 11.08
C LEU A 185 -23.67 -1.35 12.47
N PRO A 186 -24.78 -0.89 13.08
CA PRO A 186 -24.71 -0.15 14.36
C PRO A 186 -24.50 -1.08 15.57
N ILE A 187 -23.72 -2.14 15.40
CA ILE A 187 -23.33 -3.05 16.48
C ILE A 187 -21.96 -2.62 16.99
N PRO A 188 -21.83 -2.24 18.29
CA PRO A 188 -20.54 -1.89 18.87
C PRO A 188 -19.64 -3.13 18.97
N ILE A 189 -18.47 -3.09 18.34
CA ILE A 189 -17.46 -4.13 18.42
C ILE A 189 -16.21 -3.55 19.10
N LYS A 190 -15.65 -4.24 20.11
CA LYS A 190 -14.44 -3.78 20.77
C LYS A 190 -13.24 -3.81 19.81
N ALA A 191 -12.40 -2.80 19.88
CA ALA A 191 -11.24 -2.61 19.01
C ALA A 191 -10.33 -3.86 18.95
N LYS A 192 -10.11 -4.54 20.07
CA LYS A 192 -9.30 -5.77 20.17
C LYS A 192 -9.81 -6.94 19.31
N TYR A 193 -11.11 -6.95 18.94
CA TYR A 193 -11.68 -7.97 18.05
C TYR A 193 -11.84 -7.45 16.62
N PHE A 194 -12.27 -6.19 16.49
CA PHE A 194 -12.53 -5.57 15.19
C PHE A 194 -11.26 -5.45 14.34
N ILE A 195 -10.16 -4.94 14.93
CA ILE A 195 -8.93 -4.63 14.19
C ILE A 195 -8.26 -5.89 13.62
N PRO A 196 -8.05 -6.98 14.40
CA PRO A 196 -7.51 -8.22 13.83
C PRO A 196 -8.38 -8.82 12.72
N VAL A 197 -9.71 -8.76 12.85
CA VAL A 197 -10.62 -9.24 11.81
C VAL A 197 -10.51 -8.39 10.55
N LEU A 198 -10.49 -7.05 10.69
CA LEU A 198 -10.33 -6.14 9.55
C LEU A 198 -9.03 -6.42 8.78
N ILE A 199 -7.93 -6.57 9.49
CA ILE A 199 -6.62 -6.87 8.88
C ILE A 199 -6.63 -8.25 8.21
N GLY A 200 -7.23 -9.25 8.85
CA GLY A 200 -7.29 -10.61 8.32
C GLY A 200 -8.21 -10.79 7.11
N LEU A 201 -9.15 -9.86 6.88
CA LEU A 201 -10.01 -9.88 5.69
C LEU A 201 -9.37 -9.20 4.46
N ASP A 202 -8.33 -8.41 4.67
CA ASP A 202 -7.65 -7.63 3.64
C ASP A 202 -6.32 -8.29 3.19
N LEU A 203 -5.89 -9.33 3.90
CA LEU A 203 -4.73 -10.17 3.58
C LEU A 203 -5.13 -11.39 2.75
#